data_cab2d6bac8f493ba5f93ca10dd52f4fc
#
_entry.id   cab2d6bac8f493ba5f93ca10dd52f4fc
#
_cell.length_a   1.000
_cell.length_b   1.000
_cell.length_c   1.000
_cell.angle_alpha   90.00
_cell.angle_beta   90.00
_cell.angle_gamma   90.00
#
_symmetry.space_group_name_H-M   'P 1'
#
loop_
_entity.id
_entity.type
_entity.pdbx_description
1 polymer ?
#
loop_
_entity_poly.entity_id
_entity_poly.type
_entity_poly.pdbx_seq_one_letter_code
_entity_poly.pdbx_strand_id
1 'polypeptide(L)'
;MFECLGIEAARGTIIREMENTMGHHGIHVDQRHLMMLADYMTYRGAVHGCTRMGLSKSGNSVLALASFEKTGDVMFNAAYYGQRDALAGPSEAFIMGMPMKLGTGLFKLFQQTKVSRVLRKRDIFNDYLMTSTS
;
A
#
# COMPACT_ATOMS: atom_id res chain seq x y z
N MET A 1 -5.65 -31.23 1.74
CA MET A 1 -6.55 -30.25 2.38
C MET A 1 -7.37 -29.48 1.35
N PHE A 2 -6.74 -28.78 0.41
CA PHE A 2 -7.46 -27.97 -0.59
C PHE A 2 -8.49 -28.80 -1.40
N GLU A 3 -8.09 -29.93 -1.96
CA GLU A 3 -8.95 -30.77 -2.80
C GLU A 3 -10.11 -31.44 -2.03
N CYS A 4 -9.95 -31.69 -0.73
CA CYS A 4 -10.94 -32.37 0.08
C CYS A 4 -11.86 -31.41 0.86
N LEU A 5 -11.33 -30.35 1.39
CA LEU A 5 -12.01 -29.45 2.34
C LEU A 5 -12.16 -28.02 1.85
N GLY A 6 -11.63 -27.72 0.68
CA GLY A 6 -11.72 -26.40 0.04
C GLY A 6 -10.64 -25.42 0.46
N ILE A 7 -10.74 -24.20 -0.09
CA ILE A 7 -9.70 -23.17 0.01
C ILE A 7 -9.56 -22.57 1.41
N GLU A 8 -10.65 -22.44 2.16
CA GLU A 8 -10.63 -21.92 3.53
C GLU A 8 -9.90 -22.87 4.49
N ALA A 9 -10.10 -24.17 4.32
CA ALA A 9 -9.37 -25.17 5.09
C ALA A 9 -7.86 -25.14 4.76
N ALA A 10 -7.52 -24.96 3.49
CA ALA A 10 -6.14 -24.78 3.06
C ALA A 10 -5.53 -23.52 3.67
N ARG A 11 -6.24 -22.38 3.65
CA ARG A 11 -5.84 -21.13 4.31
C ARG A 11 -5.54 -21.33 5.79
N GLY A 12 -6.47 -21.94 6.53
CA GLY A 12 -6.29 -22.22 7.96
C GLY A 12 -5.12 -23.15 8.24
N THR A 13 -4.87 -24.13 7.37
CA THR A 13 -3.70 -25.02 7.47
C THR A 13 -2.41 -24.26 7.25
N ILE A 14 -2.33 -23.39 6.23
CA ILE A 14 -1.14 -22.56 5.95
C ILE A 14 -0.78 -21.71 7.17
N ILE A 15 -1.75 -21.04 7.78
CA ILE A 15 -1.53 -20.19 8.97
C ILE A 15 -0.95 -21.04 10.10
N ARG A 16 -1.57 -22.17 10.40
CA ARG A 16 -1.15 -23.06 11.50
C ARG A 16 0.26 -23.61 11.28
N GLU A 17 0.58 -24.05 10.08
CA GLU A 17 1.91 -24.60 9.77
C GLU A 17 3.00 -23.53 9.83
N MET A 18 2.70 -22.32 9.37
CA MET A 18 3.64 -21.19 9.51
C MET A 18 3.86 -20.82 10.99
N GLU A 19 2.78 -20.76 11.78
CA GLU A 19 2.87 -20.47 13.21
C GLU A 19 3.69 -21.52 13.95
N ASN A 20 3.44 -22.81 13.68
CA ASN A 20 4.20 -23.90 14.24
C ASN A 20 5.69 -23.83 13.86
N THR A 21 5.98 -23.61 12.59
CA THR A 21 7.36 -23.51 12.10
C THR A 21 8.11 -22.36 12.75
N MET A 22 7.52 -21.18 12.81
CA MET A 22 8.13 -20.01 13.46
C MET A 22 8.29 -20.25 14.97
N GLY A 23 7.29 -20.84 15.62
CA GLY A 23 7.34 -21.19 17.04
C GLY A 23 8.49 -22.17 17.37
N HIS A 24 8.73 -23.18 16.55
CA HIS A 24 9.85 -24.11 16.72
C HIS A 24 11.21 -23.42 16.61
N HIS A 25 11.33 -22.35 15.85
CA HIS A 25 12.53 -21.53 15.76
C HIS A 25 12.62 -20.42 16.82
N GLY A 26 11.66 -20.38 17.77
CA GLY A 26 11.62 -19.35 18.82
C GLY A 26 11.27 -17.95 18.31
N ILE A 27 10.71 -17.83 17.12
CA ILE A 27 10.31 -16.56 16.50
C ILE A 27 8.82 -16.33 16.75
N HIS A 28 8.51 -15.32 17.54
CA HIS A 28 7.13 -14.92 17.78
C HIS A 28 6.71 -13.84 16.76
N VAL A 29 5.78 -14.22 15.88
CA VAL A 29 5.20 -13.34 14.86
C VAL A 29 3.73 -13.11 15.17
N ASP A 30 3.25 -11.87 15.04
CA ASP A 30 1.82 -11.58 15.21
C ASP A 30 1.01 -12.33 14.13
N GLN A 31 -0.06 -12.97 14.56
CA GLN A 31 -0.91 -13.81 13.71
C GLN A 31 -1.46 -13.05 12.49
N ARG A 32 -1.65 -11.72 12.59
CA ARG A 32 -2.14 -10.90 11.48
C ARG A 32 -1.20 -10.90 10.27
N HIS A 33 0.11 -10.99 10.46
CA HIS A 33 1.07 -11.12 9.36
C HIS A 33 0.93 -12.46 8.65
N LEU A 34 0.75 -13.55 9.41
CA LEU A 34 0.55 -14.89 8.87
C LEU A 34 -0.78 -14.97 8.11
N MET A 35 -1.84 -14.35 8.65
CA MET A 35 -3.14 -14.26 8.00
C MET A 35 -3.04 -13.53 6.67
N MET A 36 -2.37 -12.37 6.62
CA MET A 36 -2.22 -11.60 5.40
C MET A 36 -1.47 -12.38 4.31
N LEU A 37 -0.42 -13.12 4.69
CA LEU A 37 0.32 -13.96 3.77
C LEU A 37 -0.53 -15.12 3.24
N ALA A 38 -1.27 -15.80 4.12
CA ALA A 38 -2.17 -16.89 3.73
C ALA A 38 -3.30 -16.38 2.81
N ASP A 39 -3.86 -15.21 3.10
CA ASP A 39 -4.87 -14.56 2.25
C ASP A 39 -4.34 -14.29 0.86
N TYR A 40 -3.12 -13.76 0.76
CA TYR A 40 -2.46 -13.54 -0.52
C TYR A 40 -2.23 -14.84 -1.31
N MET A 41 -1.90 -15.93 -0.62
CA MET A 41 -1.69 -17.23 -1.26
C MET A 41 -3.00 -17.89 -1.75
N THR A 42 -4.14 -17.54 -1.19
CA THR A 42 -5.40 -18.22 -1.41
C THR A 42 -6.52 -17.40 -2.06
N TYR A 43 -6.34 -16.07 -2.23
CA TYR A 43 -7.41 -15.15 -2.66
C TYR A 43 -8.02 -15.45 -4.04
N ARG A 44 -7.32 -16.18 -4.90
CA ARG A 44 -7.81 -16.57 -6.24
C ARG A 44 -8.62 -17.90 -6.24
N GLY A 45 -8.85 -18.49 -5.10
CA GLY A 45 -9.53 -19.78 -5.00
C GLY A 45 -8.64 -20.98 -5.32
N ALA A 46 -7.35 -20.77 -5.53
CA ALA A 46 -6.32 -21.81 -5.67
C ALA A 46 -5.10 -21.40 -4.82
N VAL A 47 -4.35 -22.38 -4.34
CA VAL A 47 -3.16 -22.13 -3.54
C VAL A 47 -1.99 -21.76 -4.46
N HIS A 48 -1.50 -20.55 -4.33
CA HIS A 48 -0.32 -20.05 -5.04
C HIS A 48 0.83 -19.81 -4.06
N GLY A 49 2.04 -20.22 -4.44
CA GLY A 49 3.23 -19.94 -3.64
C GLY A 49 3.68 -18.48 -3.79
N CYS A 50 4.30 -17.93 -2.74
CA CYS A 50 4.96 -16.62 -2.77
C CYS A 50 6.33 -16.70 -3.47
N THR A 51 6.41 -17.40 -4.58
CA THR A 51 7.58 -17.53 -5.44
C THR A 51 7.41 -16.65 -6.67
N ARG A 52 8.51 -16.43 -7.40
CA ARG A 52 8.47 -15.72 -8.67
C ARG A 52 7.38 -16.24 -9.63
N MET A 53 7.27 -17.55 -9.75
CA MET A 53 6.25 -18.17 -10.62
C MET A 53 4.83 -17.92 -10.11
N GLY A 54 4.62 -17.94 -8.78
CA GLY A 54 3.34 -17.63 -8.16
C GLY A 54 2.97 -16.15 -8.34
N LEU A 55 3.92 -15.25 -8.12
CA LEU A 55 3.75 -13.81 -8.35
C LEU A 55 3.45 -13.49 -9.82
N SER A 56 4.13 -14.14 -10.75
CA SER A 56 3.87 -13.98 -12.19
C SER A 56 2.44 -14.37 -12.57
N LYS A 57 1.88 -15.39 -11.93
CA LYS A 57 0.49 -15.80 -12.14
C LYS A 57 -0.51 -14.89 -11.42
N SER A 58 -0.11 -14.29 -10.32
CA SER A 58 -0.95 -13.46 -9.47
C SER A 58 -0.96 -12.00 -9.87
N GLY A 59 0.19 -11.47 -10.27
CA GLY A 59 0.37 -10.04 -10.52
C GLY A 59 0.24 -9.65 -11.98
N ASN A 60 -0.26 -8.44 -12.20
CA ASN A 60 -0.33 -7.83 -13.52
C ASN A 60 0.69 -6.69 -13.69
N SER A 61 1.46 -6.38 -12.63
CA SER A 61 2.46 -5.32 -12.67
C SER A 61 3.81 -5.87 -13.09
N VAL A 62 4.34 -5.34 -14.18
CA VAL A 62 5.66 -5.67 -14.71
C VAL A 62 6.76 -5.16 -13.77
N LEU A 63 6.60 -3.94 -13.25
CA LEU A 63 7.58 -3.32 -12.36
C LEU A 63 7.66 -4.03 -11.02
N ALA A 64 6.53 -4.47 -10.46
CA ALA A 64 6.52 -5.27 -9.23
C ALA A 64 7.24 -6.61 -9.42
N LEU A 65 7.00 -7.30 -10.54
CA LEU A 65 7.71 -8.53 -10.87
C LEU A 65 9.21 -8.29 -11.08
N ALA A 66 9.57 -7.23 -11.79
CA ALA A 66 10.97 -6.86 -12.05
C ALA A 66 11.72 -6.49 -10.75
N SER A 67 11.04 -5.94 -9.76
CA SER A 67 11.65 -5.59 -8.46
C SER A 67 11.96 -6.80 -7.59
N PHE A 68 11.29 -7.92 -7.82
CA PHE A 68 11.46 -9.12 -6.99
C PHE A 68 12.69 -9.95 -7.44
N GLU A 69 12.69 -10.46 -8.67
CA GLU A 69 13.79 -11.28 -9.21
C GLU A 69 13.87 -11.18 -10.74
N LYS A 70 15.08 -11.41 -11.29
CA LYS A 70 15.34 -11.47 -12.73
C LYS A 70 14.80 -10.26 -13.51
N THR A 71 15.13 -9.09 -13.05
CA THR A 71 14.70 -7.81 -13.63
C THR A 71 14.90 -7.72 -15.14
N GLY A 72 16.06 -8.16 -15.66
CA GLY A 72 16.39 -8.11 -17.09
C GLY A 72 15.41 -8.92 -17.93
N ASP A 73 15.14 -10.18 -17.54
CA ASP A 73 14.25 -11.08 -18.28
C ASP A 73 12.81 -10.54 -18.29
N VAL A 74 12.36 -10.04 -17.13
CA VAL A 74 11.00 -9.49 -16.99
C VAL A 74 10.84 -8.24 -17.86
N MET A 75 11.80 -7.32 -17.81
CA MET A 75 11.75 -6.08 -18.58
C MET A 75 11.87 -6.34 -20.08
N PHE A 76 12.72 -7.29 -20.48
CA PHE A 76 12.84 -7.69 -21.89
C PHE A 76 11.51 -8.25 -22.43
N ASN A 77 10.90 -9.18 -21.69
CA ASN A 77 9.62 -9.76 -22.09
C ASN A 77 8.50 -8.70 -22.14
N ALA A 78 8.47 -7.80 -21.16
CA ALA A 78 7.50 -6.72 -21.12
C ALA A 78 7.65 -5.77 -22.32
N ALA A 79 8.87 -5.42 -22.68
CA ALA A 79 9.16 -4.61 -23.86
C ALA A 79 8.80 -5.34 -25.15
N TYR A 80 9.13 -6.62 -25.26
CA TYR A 80 8.84 -7.44 -26.44
C TYR A 80 7.33 -7.56 -26.69
N TYR A 81 6.54 -7.78 -25.64
CA TYR A 81 5.08 -7.91 -25.75
C TYR A 81 4.33 -6.57 -25.63
N GLY A 82 5.01 -5.45 -25.46
CA GLY A 82 4.40 -4.13 -25.31
C GLY A 82 3.46 -4.03 -24.11
N GLN A 83 3.82 -4.67 -22.99
CA GLN A 83 2.99 -4.69 -21.78
C GLN A 83 2.91 -3.30 -21.15
N ARG A 84 1.74 -2.97 -20.61
CA ARG A 84 1.50 -1.71 -19.89
C ARG A 84 1.36 -1.96 -18.40
N ASP A 85 1.96 -1.10 -17.59
CA ASP A 85 1.83 -1.11 -16.14
C ASP A 85 0.93 0.04 -15.68
N ALA A 86 -0.02 -0.26 -14.80
CA ALA A 86 -0.97 0.73 -14.28
C ALA A 86 -0.39 1.58 -13.13
N LEU A 87 0.81 1.26 -12.65
CA LEU A 87 1.48 1.94 -11.52
C LEU A 87 0.59 2.08 -10.29
N ALA A 88 -0.14 1.02 -9.94
CA ALA A 88 -1.11 1.04 -8.87
C ALA A 88 -0.54 0.58 -7.52
N GLY A 89 0.51 -0.25 -7.54
CA GLY A 89 1.11 -0.84 -6.35
C GLY A 89 2.23 0.00 -5.72
N PRO A 90 2.69 -0.40 -4.52
CA PRO A 90 3.75 0.31 -3.82
C PRO A 90 5.11 0.22 -4.51
N SER A 91 5.48 -0.96 -5.03
CA SER A 91 6.78 -1.17 -5.69
C SER A 91 6.95 -0.30 -6.93
N GLU A 92 5.92 -0.21 -7.75
CA GLU A 92 5.89 0.64 -8.95
C GLU A 92 6.02 2.12 -8.58
N ALA A 93 5.28 2.55 -7.56
CA ALA A 93 5.31 3.92 -7.08
C ALA A 93 6.70 4.30 -6.57
N PHE A 94 7.37 3.41 -5.83
CA PHE A 94 8.75 3.63 -5.35
C PHE A 94 9.75 3.74 -6.51
N ILE A 95 9.68 2.83 -7.48
CA ILE A 95 10.58 2.85 -8.64
C ILE A 95 10.42 4.15 -9.43
N MET A 96 9.18 4.60 -9.61
CA MET A 96 8.86 5.81 -10.37
C MET A 96 8.97 7.10 -9.57
N GLY A 97 9.29 7.04 -8.27
CA GLY A 97 9.38 8.21 -7.39
C GLY A 97 8.05 8.92 -7.17
N MET A 98 6.94 8.21 -7.25
CA MET A 98 5.59 8.74 -7.07
C MET A 98 5.02 8.41 -5.70
N PRO A 99 4.17 9.25 -5.11
CA PRO A 99 3.46 8.90 -3.90
C PRO A 99 2.51 7.72 -4.15
N MET A 100 2.49 6.78 -3.20
CA MET A 100 1.61 5.61 -3.26
C MET A 100 0.13 6.02 -3.21
N LYS A 101 -0.69 5.34 -4.00
CA LYS A 101 -2.15 5.49 -4.00
C LYS A 101 -2.82 4.56 -2.97
N LEU A 102 -2.25 4.47 -1.78
CA LEU A 102 -2.72 3.60 -0.69
C LEU A 102 -2.86 4.42 0.60
N GLY A 103 -3.80 4.04 1.45
CA GLY A 103 -4.02 4.71 2.72
C GLY A 103 -4.38 6.19 2.54
N THR A 104 -3.65 7.09 3.17
CA THR A 104 -3.85 8.55 3.06
C THR A 104 -3.52 9.11 1.68
N GLY A 105 -2.82 8.37 0.82
CA GLY A 105 -2.52 8.74 -0.56
C GLY A 105 -3.64 8.48 -1.57
N LEU A 106 -4.75 7.84 -1.15
CA LEU A 106 -5.93 7.58 -1.99
C LEU A 106 -6.67 8.84 -2.39
N PHE A 107 -6.61 9.88 -1.58
CA PHE A 107 -7.31 11.15 -1.80
C PHE A 107 -6.38 12.34 -1.53
N LYS A 108 -6.73 13.48 -2.12
CA LYS A 108 -6.05 14.74 -1.87
C LYS A 108 -6.89 15.58 -0.93
N LEU A 109 -6.29 16.05 0.16
CA LEU A 109 -6.94 16.96 1.09
C LEU A 109 -6.64 18.40 0.67
N PHE A 110 -7.68 19.17 0.38
CA PHE A 110 -7.58 20.59 0.09
C PHE A 110 -8.24 21.37 1.23
N GLN A 111 -7.48 22.24 1.85
CA GLN A 111 -8.01 23.19 2.83
C GLN A 111 -8.29 24.52 2.15
N GLN A 112 -9.56 24.92 2.15
CA GLN A 112 -9.91 26.28 1.75
C GLN A 112 -9.64 27.22 2.93
N THR A 113 -8.54 27.95 2.89
CA THR A 113 -8.27 29.03 3.83
C THR A 113 -9.22 30.19 3.54
N LYS A 114 -10.29 30.30 4.31
CA LYS A 114 -11.01 31.58 4.40
C LYS A 114 -10.04 32.53 5.06
N VAL A 115 -9.48 33.44 4.29
CA VAL A 115 -8.77 34.59 4.86
C VAL A 115 -9.83 35.36 5.63
N SER A 116 -9.92 35.13 6.93
CA SER A 116 -10.67 35.98 7.82
C SER A 116 -10.11 37.40 7.59
N ARG A 117 -10.97 38.32 7.20
CA ARG A 117 -10.58 39.73 7.11
C ARG A 117 -9.80 40.04 8.37
N VAL A 118 -8.53 40.40 8.22
CA VAL A 118 -7.73 40.89 9.35
C VAL A 118 -8.53 42.06 9.88
N LEU A 119 -9.21 41.86 11.00
CA LEU A 119 -9.82 42.95 11.73
C LEU A 119 -8.64 43.86 12.04
N ARG A 120 -8.56 45.00 11.34
CA ARG A 120 -7.60 46.07 11.68
C ARG A 120 -7.84 46.31 13.16
N LYS A 121 -6.85 46.00 13.99
CA LYS A 121 -6.87 46.41 15.39
C LYS A 121 -7.14 47.89 15.37
N ARG A 122 -8.31 48.32 15.87
CA ARG A 122 -8.57 49.73 16.12
C ARG A 122 -7.47 50.22 17.02
N ASP A 123 -6.80 51.29 16.58
CA ASP A 123 -5.76 51.91 17.35
C ASP A 123 -6.45 52.76 18.43
N ILE A 124 -6.80 52.13 19.52
CA ILE A 124 -7.62 52.69 20.61
C ILE A 124 -7.02 54.02 21.12
N PHE A 125 -5.70 54.13 21.10
CA PHE A 125 -5.03 55.36 21.51
C PHE A 125 -5.25 56.54 20.55
N ASN A 126 -5.27 56.29 19.25
CA ASN A 126 -5.54 57.35 18.26
C ASN A 126 -7.00 57.80 18.28
N ASP A 127 -7.95 56.87 18.49
CA ASP A 127 -9.38 57.22 18.63
C ASP A 127 -9.62 58.08 19.89
N TYR A 128 -8.93 57.81 21.01
CA TYR A 128 -9.04 58.62 22.21
C TYR A 128 -8.42 60.03 22.09
N LEU A 129 -7.31 60.16 21.41
CA LEU A 129 -6.65 61.45 21.21
C LEU A 129 -7.45 62.39 20.30
N MET A 130 -8.16 61.84 19.32
CA MET A 130 -9.00 62.66 18.42
C MET A 130 -10.31 63.11 19.06
N THR A 131 -10.83 62.40 20.06
CA THR A 131 -12.07 62.80 20.76
C THR A 131 -11.84 63.73 21.93
N SER A 132 -10.58 63.93 22.39
CA SER A 132 -10.26 64.86 23.49
C SER A 132 -9.84 66.24 23.04
N THR A 133 -9.81 66.49 21.71
CA THR A 133 -9.40 67.80 21.13
C THR A 133 -10.54 68.57 20.42
N SER A 134 -11.82 68.12 20.65
CA SER A 134 -13.02 68.85 20.15
C SER A 134 -13.84 69.45 21.28
#